data_655766fae2e537fe019afe353dfe52e3
#
_entry.id   655766fae2e537fe019afe353dfe52e3
#
_cell.length_a   1.000
_cell.length_b   1.000
_cell.length_c   1.000
_cell.angle_alpha   90.00
_cell.angle_beta   90.00
_cell.angle_gamma   90.00
#
_symmetry.space_group_name_H-M   'P 1'
#
loop_
_entity.id
_entity.type
_entity.pdbx_description
1 polymer ?
#
loop_
_entity_poly.entity_id
_entity_poly.type
_entity_poly.pdbx_seq_one_letter_code
_entity_poly.pdbx_strand_id
1 'polypeptide(L)'
;MSDHFPDVSKIEFEGPGSDNPLAFRHYNPDELVAGKSMKDHLRFGAAYWHCMRNPLGDPFGAGTAHMPWDDGSESLDNALARVPVFFEFLEKSQID
;
A
#
# COMPACT_ATOMS: atom_id res chain seq x y z
N MET A 1 -5.91 12.20 -1.62
CA MET A 1 -7.31 11.82 -1.47
C MET A 1 -7.42 10.64 -0.51
N SER A 2 -8.27 10.71 0.49
CA SER A 2 -8.28 9.76 1.59
C SER A 2 -9.62 9.06 1.75
N ASP A 3 -10.15 8.55 0.65
CA ASP A 3 -11.50 7.99 0.65
C ASP A 3 -11.55 6.57 1.19
N HIS A 4 -10.45 5.81 1.09
CA HIS A 4 -10.41 4.40 1.44
C HIS A 4 -9.58 4.11 2.70
N PHE A 5 -8.59 4.95 2.97
CA PHE A 5 -7.77 4.86 4.17
C PHE A 5 -7.73 6.21 4.88
N PRO A 6 -8.89 6.69 5.38
CA PRO A 6 -8.99 8.07 5.89
C PRO A 6 -8.17 8.32 7.14
N ASP A 7 -7.88 7.28 7.91
CA ASP A 7 -7.13 7.41 9.16
C ASP A 7 -5.62 7.23 8.96
N VAL A 8 -5.20 7.01 7.73
CA VAL A 8 -3.77 6.81 7.41
C VAL A 8 -3.33 7.93 6.48
N SER A 9 -2.41 8.75 6.96
CA SER A 9 -1.74 9.75 6.13
C SER A 9 -0.59 9.09 5.37
N LYS A 10 -0.02 9.80 4.40
CA LYS A 10 1.14 9.31 3.67
C LYS A 10 2.25 8.96 4.66
N ILE A 11 2.80 7.75 4.52
CA ILE A 11 3.88 7.29 5.38
C ILE A 11 5.17 8.00 4.96
N GLU A 12 5.83 8.64 5.91
CA GLU A 12 7.02 9.44 5.64
C GLU A 12 8.17 9.05 6.56
N PHE A 13 9.37 9.48 6.21
CA PHE A 13 10.54 9.28 7.05
C PHE A 13 10.45 10.21 8.26
N GLU A 14 10.55 9.63 9.47
CA GLU A 14 10.55 10.37 10.73
C GLU A 14 11.78 10.13 11.57
N GLY A 15 12.65 9.19 11.15
CA GLY A 15 13.88 8.89 11.83
C GLY A 15 13.78 7.79 12.90
N PRO A 16 14.93 7.32 13.42
CA PRO A 16 14.97 6.18 14.34
C PRO A 16 14.26 6.42 15.67
N GLY A 17 14.09 7.69 16.06
CA GLY A 17 13.45 8.03 17.32
C GLY A 17 11.93 8.12 17.27
N SER A 18 11.34 7.89 16.11
CA SER A 18 9.89 8.01 15.98
C SER A 18 9.15 6.87 16.68
N ASP A 19 8.07 7.21 17.37
CA ASP A 19 7.16 6.23 17.97
C ASP A 19 6.00 5.88 17.05
N ASN A 20 5.91 6.51 15.88
CA ASN A 20 4.82 6.28 14.94
C ASN A 20 5.03 4.93 14.23
N PRO A 21 4.12 3.95 14.41
CA PRO A 21 4.27 2.65 13.75
C PRO A 21 4.10 2.72 12.23
N LEU A 22 3.51 3.81 11.73
CA LEU A 22 3.30 4.03 10.30
C LEU A 22 4.25 5.12 9.80
N ALA A 23 5.53 4.96 10.08
CA ALA A 23 6.57 5.87 9.62
C ALA A 23 7.82 5.08 9.27
N PHE A 24 8.60 5.60 8.33
CA PHE A 24 9.91 5.05 8.04
C PHE A 24 10.91 5.56 9.06
N ARG A 25 11.63 4.68 9.69
CA ARG A 25 12.65 5.03 10.69
C ARG A 25 14.04 5.10 10.10
N HIS A 26 14.32 4.36 9.06
CA HIS A 26 15.65 4.25 8.46
C HIS A 26 15.67 4.60 6.99
N TYR A 27 14.57 4.38 6.26
CA TYR A 27 14.46 4.68 4.86
C TYR A 27 13.98 6.12 4.69
N ASN A 28 14.84 6.96 4.09
CA ASN A 28 14.47 8.32 3.71
C ASN A 28 14.40 8.39 2.19
N PRO A 29 13.20 8.42 1.60
CA PRO A 29 13.06 8.38 0.15
C PRO A 29 13.63 9.62 -0.56
N ASP A 30 13.77 10.73 0.16
CA ASP A 30 14.24 11.99 -0.41
C ASP A 30 15.75 12.19 -0.25
N GLU A 31 16.44 11.28 0.43
CA GLU A 31 17.87 11.37 0.62
C GLU A 31 18.59 11.25 -0.73
N LEU A 32 19.53 12.18 -0.98
CA LEU A 32 20.31 12.16 -2.22
C LEU A 32 21.57 11.33 -2.03
N VAL A 33 21.74 10.33 -2.90
CA VAL A 33 22.92 9.47 -2.93
C VAL A 33 23.40 9.41 -4.36
N ALA A 34 24.64 9.84 -4.60
CA ALA A 34 25.20 9.91 -5.95
C ALA A 34 24.33 10.72 -6.92
N GLY A 35 23.75 11.81 -6.44
CA GLY A 35 22.93 12.73 -7.25
C GLY A 35 21.52 12.27 -7.54
N LYS A 36 21.06 11.18 -6.94
CA LYS A 36 19.73 10.61 -7.16
C LYS A 36 19.07 10.29 -5.83
N SER A 37 17.74 10.49 -5.73
CA SER A 37 17.05 10.23 -4.48
C SER A 37 17.06 8.74 -4.14
N MET A 38 16.99 8.43 -2.84
CA MET A 38 16.93 7.04 -2.39
C MET A 38 15.73 6.33 -3.00
N LYS A 39 14.61 7.02 -3.15
CA LYS A 39 13.42 6.47 -3.78
C LYS A 39 13.70 5.99 -5.21
N ASP A 40 14.53 6.72 -5.95
CA ASP A 40 14.88 6.34 -7.32
C ASP A 40 15.92 5.21 -7.38
N HIS A 41 16.72 5.04 -6.32
CA HIS A 41 17.64 3.91 -6.21
C HIS A 41 16.92 2.62 -5.80
N LEU A 42 16.00 2.73 -4.83
CA LEU A 42 15.29 1.60 -4.26
C LEU A 42 13.83 1.67 -4.68
N ARG A 43 13.54 1.08 -5.84
CA ARG A 43 12.20 1.07 -6.41
C ARG A 43 11.43 -0.12 -5.83
N PHE A 44 10.28 0.16 -5.19
CA PHE A 44 9.43 -0.88 -4.62
C PHE A 44 8.19 -1.03 -5.47
N GLY A 45 7.73 -2.27 -5.61
CA GLY A 45 6.49 -2.56 -6.32
C GLY A 45 5.54 -3.33 -5.42
N ALA A 46 4.27 -3.36 -5.81
CA ALA A 46 3.26 -4.15 -5.11
C ALA A 46 2.46 -4.93 -6.15
N ALA A 47 2.10 -6.17 -5.80
CA ALA A 47 1.28 -7.00 -6.66
C ALA A 47 -0.19 -6.72 -6.38
N TYR A 48 -0.90 -6.23 -7.38
CA TYR A 48 -2.30 -5.83 -7.25
C TYR A 48 -3.16 -6.96 -6.68
N TRP A 49 -3.02 -8.17 -7.24
CA TRP A 49 -3.85 -9.29 -6.81
C TRP A 49 -3.61 -9.70 -5.36
N HIS A 50 -2.36 -9.64 -4.92
CA HIS A 50 -2.04 -9.97 -3.52
C HIS A 50 -2.58 -8.94 -2.55
N CYS A 51 -2.57 -7.67 -2.93
CA CYS A 51 -3.01 -6.59 -2.04
C CYS A 51 -4.52 -6.42 -2.06
N MET A 52 -5.13 -6.48 -3.24
CA MET A 52 -6.53 -6.08 -3.41
C MET A 52 -7.49 -7.25 -3.46
N ARG A 53 -7.03 -8.44 -3.81
CA ARG A 53 -7.92 -9.59 -3.99
C ARG A 53 -7.58 -10.76 -3.09
N ASN A 54 -6.98 -10.49 -1.94
CA ASN A 54 -6.62 -11.55 -1.00
C ASN A 54 -7.77 -11.76 0.01
N PRO A 55 -8.45 -12.93 -0.05
CA PRO A 55 -9.55 -13.23 0.89
C PRO A 55 -9.05 -13.87 2.18
N LEU A 56 -7.78 -13.77 2.50
CA LEU A 56 -7.12 -14.38 3.65
C LEU A 56 -7.09 -15.92 3.57
N GLY A 57 -6.99 -16.44 2.35
CA GLY A 57 -6.79 -17.87 2.12
C GLY A 57 -5.32 -18.24 2.18
N ASP A 58 -5.04 -19.50 2.45
CA ASP A 58 -3.69 -20.05 2.42
C ASP A 58 -3.74 -21.53 2.01
N PRO A 59 -2.58 -22.22 1.95
CA PRO A 59 -2.58 -23.66 1.58
C PRO A 59 -3.38 -24.56 2.51
N PHE A 60 -3.73 -24.07 3.70
CA PHE A 60 -4.42 -24.87 4.71
C PHE A 60 -5.90 -24.60 4.78
N GLY A 61 -6.42 -23.61 4.07
CA GLY A 61 -7.84 -23.32 4.10
C GLY A 61 -8.26 -22.26 3.10
N ALA A 62 -9.55 -22.24 2.82
CA ALA A 62 -10.16 -21.24 1.95
C ALA A 62 -10.18 -19.87 2.62
N GLY A 63 -10.40 -18.83 1.81
CA GLY A 63 -10.50 -17.48 2.32
C GLY A 63 -11.63 -17.30 3.31
N THR A 64 -11.40 -16.48 4.33
CA THR A 64 -12.32 -16.29 5.45
C THR A 64 -12.94 -14.90 5.48
N ALA A 65 -12.50 -13.99 4.64
CA ALA A 65 -13.00 -12.62 4.68
C ALA A 65 -12.87 -11.96 3.31
N HIS A 66 -13.70 -10.95 3.10
CA HIS A 66 -13.55 -10.03 1.98
C HIS A 66 -13.08 -8.68 2.52
N MET A 67 -12.22 -8.02 1.75
CA MET A 67 -11.80 -6.66 2.10
C MET A 67 -12.92 -5.68 1.74
N PRO A 68 -12.95 -4.49 2.35
CA PRO A 68 -14.01 -3.51 2.06
C PRO A 68 -14.15 -3.15 0.58
N TRP A 69 -13.11 -3.33 -0.20
CA TRP A 69 -13.07 -3.01 -1.62
C TRP A 69 -13.31 -4.22 -2.53
N ASP A 70 -13.57 -5.38 -1.96
CA ASP A 70 -13.76 -6.62 -2.73
C ASP A 70 -14.99 -7.36 -2.20
N ASP A 71 -16.06 -7.33 -2.96
CA ASP A 71 -17.32 -7.98 -2.56
C ASP A 71 -17.40 -9.45 -2.97
N GLY A 72 -16.31 -9.99 -3.52
CA GLY A 72 -16.23 -11.38 -3.94
C GLY A 72 -16.85 -11.66 -5.30
N SER A 73 -17.45 -10.66 -5.94
CA SER A 73 -18.08 -10.83 -7.25
C SER A 73 -17.08 -10.59 -8.38
N GLU A 74 -17.49 -10.98 -9.58
CA GLU A 74 -16.77 -10.69 -10.81
C GLU A 74 -17.33 -9.46 -11.54
N SER A 75 -18.10 -8.61 -10.84
CA SER A 75 -18.72 -7.46 -11.47
C SER A 75 -17.71 -6.42 -11.91
N LEU A 76 -17.99 -5.76 -13.03
CA LEU A 76 -17.15 -4.68 -13.52
C LEU A 76 -17.15 -3.50 -12.55
N ASP A 77 -18.28 -3.20 -11.93
CA ASP A 77 -18.39 -2.09 -10.98
C ASP A 77 -17.44 -2.30 -9.81
N ASN A 78 -17.36 -3.51 -9.26
CA ASN A 78 -16.45 -3.79 -8.15
C ASN A 78 -14.98 -3.77 -8.62
N ALA A 79 -14.72 -4.26 -9.83
CA ALA A 79 -13.38 -4.20 -10.40
C ALA A 79 -12.89 -2.75 -10.55
N LEU A 80 -13.76 -1.88 -11.04
CA LEU A 80 -13.43 -0.46 -11.19
C LEU A 80 -13.28 0.24 -9.84
N ALA A 81 -14.06 -0.18 -8.83
CA ALA A 81 -13.98 0.40 -7.50
C ALA A 81 -12.64 0.11 -6.81
N ARG A 82 -12.02 -1.03 -7.12
CA ARG A 82 -10.73 -1.40 -6.53
C ARG A 82 -9.55 -0.59 -7.04
N VAL A 83 -9.64 -0.05 -8.24
CA VAL A 83 -8.50 0.65 -8.85
C VAL A 83 -8.07 1.88 -8.03
N PRO A 84 -8.97 2.80 -7.67
CA PRO A 84 -8.55 3.95 -6.85
C PRO A 84 -8.07 3.56 -5.46
N VAL A 85 -8.58 2.46 -4.90
CA VAL A 85 -8.09 1.95 -3.61
C VAL A 85 -6.61 1.58 -3.71
N PHE A 86 -6.24 0.89 -4.77
CA PHE A 86 -4.86 0.49 -4.98
C PHE A 86 -3.93 1.69 -5.17
N PHE A 87 -4.36 2.69 -5.93
CA PHE A 87 -3.55 3.89 -6.12
C PHE A 87 -3.39 4.68 -4.82
N GLU A 88 -4.42 4.76 -4.00
CA GLU A 88 -4.31 5.39 -2.68
C GLU A 88 -3.32 4.62 -1.79
N PHE A 89 -3.37 3.28 -1.83
CA PHE A 89 -2.42 2.44 -1.09
C PHE A 89 -0.97 2.70 -1.53
N LEU A 90 -0.73 2.72 -2.84
CA LEU A 90 0.62 2.98 -3.37
C LEU A 90 1.14 4.36 -2.96
N GLU A 91 0.27 5.37 -3.07
CA GLU A 91 0.66 6.73 -2.74
C GLU A 91 1.02 6.88 -1.27
N LYS A 92 0.17 6.35 -0.39
CA LYS A 92 0.39 6.47 1.06
C LYS A 92 1.54 5.63 1.57
N SER A 93 1.84 4.51 0.90
CA SER A 93 2.98 3.64 1.24
C SER A 93 4.27 4.09 0.60
N GLN A 94 4.24 5.06 -0.28
CA GLN A 94 5.38 5.48 -1.10
C GLN A 94 5.94 4.35 -1.95
N ILE A 95 5.07 3.56 -2.55
CA ILE A 95 5.42 2.48 -3.49
C ILE A 95 5.22 2.99 -4.91
N ASP A 96 6.11 2.61 -5.81
CA ASP A 96 6.07 3.03 -7.22
C ASP A 96 4.95 2.36 -8.02
#